data_77f588b299e3a96c9c70dbd2fd127170
#
_entry.id   77f588b299e3a96c9c70dbd2fd127170
#
_cell.length_a   1.000
_cell.length_b   1.000
_cell.length_c   1.000
_cell.angle_alpha   90.00
_cell.angle_beta   90.00
_cell.angle_gamma   90.00
#
_symmetry.space_group_name_H-M   'P 1'
#
loop_
_entity.id
_entity.type
_entity.pdbx_description
1 polymer ?
#
loop_
_entity_poly.entity_id
_entity_poly.type
_entity_poly.pdbx_seq_one_letter_code
_entity_poly.pdbx_strand_id
1 'polypeptide(L)'
;MKLNRLLIGVGALFAIGLFPIAVHADTPRTDMVDVSNHNGQMTTPEFTYMRNNNHVKAVATKISEGVGFHDYTARGNIASAKQAGLYINGYHFLHATTVAGAIQEADYAVKMAKADGLPTGAVLAVDIEFPYQLAMGSRMQAVATAFENEVMRAGGYRSTTYTGGYSSSVSPAGEKAWLAQYPYVVSSASQLYNQDHGWQWSSKFKFASSLGTFDVTQLYDDFFTASQDVVPNQPKQPAKPVKPNNGASSYAISQFRNHGNRFTAYKSFKIDKIAFVNGMWQGYDNEFAGGTNGSWTLNGLPLAMLDNLTRGNSAPTHVGDTMKIKSGFNRGTIDAYDTKSNGVGIIDGQYGMIWYGANALLNR
;
A
#
# COMPACT_ATOMS: atom_id res chain seq x y z
N MET A 1 13.59 73.58 38.98
CA MET A 1 14.21 72.74 37.91
C MET A 1 14.23 71.32 38.40
N LYS A 2 13.32 70.50 37.95
CA LYS A 2 13.33 69.01 38.20
C LYS A 2 13.39 68.29 36.89
N LEU A 3 14.48 67.48 36.70
CA LEU A 3 14.76 66.69 35.53
C LEU A 3 13.97 65.38 35.61
N ASN A 4 13.00 65.22 34.72
CA ASN A 4 12.31 63.94 34.58
C ASN A 4 13.17 62.98 33.71
N ARG A 5 13.51 61.82 34.24
CA ARG A 5 14.15 60.71 33.52
C ARG A 5 13.07 59.88 32.84
N LEU A 6 13.13 59.82 31.52
CA LEU A 6 12.29 58.96 30.66
C LEU A 6 12.88 57.54 30.69
N LEU A 7 12.14 56.57 31.20
CA LEU A 7 12.46 55.15 31.10
C LEU A 7 11.92 54.62 29.78
N ILE A 8 12.82 54.24 28.91
CA ILE A 8 12.48 53.50 27.65
C ILE A 8 12.42 52.04 28.02
N GLY A 9 11.21 51.47 28.04
CA GLY A 9 10.98 50.05 28.17
C GLY A 9 11.20 49.35 26.81
N VAL A 10 12.20 48.48 26.74
CA VAL A 10 12.41 47.58 25.57
C VAL A 10 11.41 46.46 25.69
N GLY A 11 10.35 46.51 24.90
CA GLY A 11 9.42 45.42 24.74
C GLY A 11 10.02 44.35 23.81
N ALA A 12 10.36 43.18 24.35
CA ALA A 12 10.72 42.03 23.54
C ALA A 12 9.46 41.49 22.86
N LEU A 13 9.35 41.68 21.54
CA LEU A 13 8.38 41.00 20.74
C LEU A 13 8.80 39.53 20.60
N PHE A 14 8.12 38.64 21.29
CA PHE A 14 8.14 37.20 20.98
C PHE A 14 7.38 36.99 19.67
N ALA A 15 8.11 36.81 18.58
CA ALA A 15 7.54 36.28 17.36
C ALA A 15 7.21 34.79 17.59
N ILE A 16 5.94 34.50 17.87
CA ILE A 16 5.45 33.13 17.84
C ILE A 16 5.47 32.72 16.38
N GLY A 17 6.50 31.96 16.02
CA GLY A 17 6.58 31.29 14.72
C GLY A 17 5.41 30.31 14.61
N LEU A 18 4.40 30.68 13.84
CA LEU A 18 3.40 29.73 13.36
C LEU A 18 4.12 28.74 12.42
N PHE A 19 4.57 27.62 12.98
CA PHE A 19 4.90 26.47 12.14
C PHE A 19 3.60 26.05 11.46
N PRO A 20 3.59 25.86 10.14
CA PRO A 20 2.44 25.26 9.49
C PRO A 20 2.31 23.85 10.06
N ILE A 21 1.33 23.63 10.92
CA ILE A 21 0.84 22.31 11.24
C ILE A 21 0.39 21.78 9.89
N ALA A 22 1.02 20.73 9.39
CA ALA A 22 0.49 19.97 8.27
C ALA A 22 -0.89 19.51 8.71
N VAL A 23 -1.91 20.21 8.27
CA VAL A 23 -3.30 19.79 8.43
C VAL A 23 -3.38 18.56 7.52
N HIS A 24 -3.29 17.37 8.10
CA HIS A 24 -3.81 16.19 7.41
C HIS A 24 -5.25 16.57 7.07
N ALA A 25 -5.56 16.58 5.77
CA ALA A 25 -6.91 16.86 5.33
C ALA A 25 -7.82 15.94 6.14
N ASP A 26 -8.82 16.52 6.80
CA ASP A 26 -9.80 15.78 7.58
C ASP A 26 -10.60 14.91 6.61
N THR A 27 -10.25 13.65 6.49
CA THR A 27 -10.81 12.70 5.53
C THR A 27 -11.40 11.50 6.25
N PRO A 28 -12.34 10.76 5.63
CA PRO A 28 -12.75 9.46 6.13
C PRO A 28 -11.55 8.50 6.28
N ARG A 29 -11.75 7.40 7.02
CA ARG A 29 -10.70 6.40 7.19
C ARG A 29 -10.34 5.71 5.87
N THR A 30 -9.09 5.33 5.75
CA THR A 30 -8.54 4.58 4.62
C THR A 30 -8.32 3.12 5.04
N ASP A 31 -9.34 2.47 5.61
CA ASP A 31 -9.22 1.14 6.18
C ASP A 31 -8.84 0.07 5.14
N MET A 32 -9.30 0.23 3.89
CA MET A 32 -9.00 -0.67 2.78
C MET A 32 -8.62 0.13 1.53
N VAL A 33 -7.67 -0.39 0.78
CA VAL A 33 -7.31 0.06 -0.58
C VAL A 33 -7.70 -1.02 -1.58
N ASP A 34 -8.17 -0.64 -2.75
CA ASP A 34 -8.33 -1.60 -3.83
C ASP A 34 -7.45 -1.25 -5.02
N VAL A 35 -6.94 -2.30 -5.68
CA VAL A 35 -5.91 -2.21 -6.70
C VAL A 35 -6.15 -3.20 -7.84
N SER A 36 -5.61 -2.88 -9.01
CA SER A 36 -5.66 -3.73 -10.20
C SER A 36 -4.40 -3.51 -11.04
N ASN A 37 -4.38 -4.11 -12.22
CA ASN A 37 -3.36 -3.85 -13.24
C ASN A 37 -3.23 -2.36 -13.60
N HIS A 38 -4.25 -1.52 -13.34
CA HIS A 38 -4.19 -0.07 -13.56
C HIS A 38 -3.23 0.65 -12.59
N ASN A 39 -3.05 0.12 -11.39
CA ASN A 39 -2.06 0.61 -10.42
C ASN A 39 -0.67 0.01 -10.66
N GLY A 40 -0.57 -1.00 -11.53
CA GLY A 40 0.64 -1.80 -11.72
C GLY A 40 0.88 -2.79 -10.59
N GLN A 41 2.05 -3.41 -10.61
CA GLN A 41 2.45 -4.36 -9.57
C GLN A 41 2.80 -3.64 -8.28
N MET A 42 1.98 -3.80 -7.26
CA MET A 42 2.26 -3.26 -5.91
C MET A 42 3.31 -4.09 -5.18
N THR A 43 4.15 -3.42 -4.43
CA THR A 43 5.24 -4.02 -3.66
C THR A 43 4.90 -4.13 -2.17
N THR A 44 5.59 -5.03 -1.47
CA THR A 44 5.47 -5.14 0.00
C THR A 44 5.79 -3.83 0.74
N PRO A 45 6.83 -3.07 0.38
CA PRO A 45 7.10 -1.77 0.99
C PRO A 45 5.97 -0.75 0.83
N GLU A 46 5.34 -0.67 -0.35
CA GLU A 46 4.22 0.23 -0.61
C GLU A 46 3.02 -0.10 0.29
N PHE A 47 2.61 -1.36 0.35
CA PHE A 47 1.56 -1.80 1.26
C PHE A 47 1.95 -1.61 2.74
N THR A 48 3.22 -1.83 3.09
CA THR A 48 3.71 -1.58 4.45
C THR A 48 3.64 -0.09 4.80
N TYR A 49 3.95 0.79 3.85
CA TYR A 49 3.80 2.23 4.01
C TYR A 49 2.34 2.61 4.29
N MET A 50 1.41 2.13 3.44
CA MET A 50 -0.02 2.39 3.59
C MET A 50 -0.54 1.91 4.96
N ARG A 51 -0.14 0.71 5.39
CA ARG A 51 -0.48 0.17 6.71
C ARG A 51 0.05 1.03 7.86
N ASN A 52 1.32 1.40 7.80
CA ASN A 52 2.00 2.03 8.94
C ASN A 52 1.68 3.52 9.07
N ASN A 53 1.43 4.21 7.96
CA ASN A 53 1.28 5.67 7.93
C ASN A 53 -0.17 6.11 7.72
N ASN A 54 -1.00 5.26 7.12
CA ASN A 54 -2.38 5.59 6.80
C ASN A 54 -3.39 4.61 7.41
N HIS A 55 -2.92 3.68 8.25
CA HIS A 55 -3.75 2.72 8.98
C HIS A 55 -4.58 1.79 8.08
N VAL A 56 -4.12 1.55 6.84
CA VAL A 56 -4.73 0.56 5.95
C VAL A 56 -4.64 -0.81 6.61
N LYS A 57 -5.76 -1.52 6.64
CA LYS A 57 -5.92 -2.84 7.26
C LYS A 57 -6.04 -3.94 6.23
N ALA A 58 -6.70 -3.63 5.11
CA ALA A 58 -7.04 -4.60 4.09
C ALA A 58 -6.71 -4.09 2.68
N VAL A 59 -6.55 -5.03 1.75
CA VAL A 59 -6.48 -4.78 0.32
C VAL A 59 -7.50 -5.66 -0.39
N ALA A 60 -8.14 -5.13 -1.44
CA ALA A 60 -8.86 -5.90 -2.43
C ALA A 60 -8.14 -5.76 -3.77
N THR A 61 -7.70 -6.88 -4.37
CA THR A 61 -7.04 -6.84 -5.69
C THR A 61 -7.94 -7.42 -6.75
N LYS A 62 -7.97 -6.81 -7.94
CA LYS A 62 -8.65 -7.42 -9.08
C LYS A 62 -8.07 -8.80 -9.32
N ILE A 63 -8.91 -9.80 -9.42
CA ILE A 63 -8.53 -11.17 -9.74
C ILE A 63 -8.78 -11.44 -11.22
N SER A 64 -9.97 -11.09 -11.69
CA SER A 64 -10.38 -11.43 -13.05
C SER A 64 -11.55 -10.57 -13.52
N GLU A 65 -11.88 -10.73 -14.81
CA GLU A 65 -12.98 -10.04 -15.46
C GLU A 65 -13.58 -10.94 -16.53
N GLY A 66 -14.92 -11.06 -16.57
CA GLY A 66 -15.60 -11.99 -17.46
C GLY A 66 -15.05 -13.41 -17.33
N VAL A 67 -15.09 -14.20 -18.39
CA VAL A 67 -14.54 -15.57 -18.41
C VAL A 67 -13.16 -15.68 -19.06
N GLY A 68 -12.53 -14.57 -19.40
CA GLY A 68 -11.30 -14.61 -20.23
C GLY A 68 -10.16 -13.71 -19.77
N PHE A 69 -10.39 -12.74 -18.89
CA PHE A 69 -9.33 -11.86 -18.39
C PHE A 69 -8.92 -12.27 -16.97
N HIS A 70 -7.63 -12.50 -16.80
CA HIS A 70 -6.97 -12.70 -15.52
C HIS A 70 -6.05 -11.50 -15.24
N ASP A 71 -6.21 -10.85 -14.11
CA ASP A 71 -5.36 -9.71 -13.77
C ASP A 71 -3.93 -10.19 -13.50
N TYR A 72 -2.99 -9.78 -14.34
CA TYR A 72 -1.60 -10.23 -14.26
C TYR A 72 -0.85 -9.73 -13.03
N THR A 73 -1.39 -8.73 -12.31
CA THR A 73 -0.81 -8.21 -11.07
C THR A 73 -1.32 -8.92 -9.82
N ALA A 74 -2.45 -9.65 -9.91
CA ALA A 74 -3.15 -10.22 -8.77
C ALA A 74 -2.25 -11.06 -7.86
N ARG A 75 -1.53 -12.03 -8.43
CA ARG A 75 -0.62 -12.92 -7.66
C ARG A 75 0.42 -12.13 -6.89
N GLY A 76 1.04 -11.16 -7.53
CA GLY A 76 2.08 -10.35 -6.92
C GLY A 76 1.52 -9.41 -5.86
N ASN A 77 0.34 -8.82 -6.11
CA ASN A 77 -0.35 -7.97 -5.13
C ASN A 77 -0.74 -8.77 -3.88
N ILE A 78 -1.30 -9.97 -4.04
CA ILE A 78 -1.61 -10.90 -2.95
C ILE A 78 -0.35 -11.23 -2.13
N ALA A 79 0.74 -11.60 -2.79
CA ALA A 79 1.98 -11.94 -2.12
C ALA A 79 2.57 -10.75 -1.35
N SER A 80 2.58 -9.57 -1.97
CA SER A 80 3.10 -8.33 -1.37
C SER A 80 2.26 -7.87 -0.19
N ALA A 81 0.93 -7.90 -0.31
CA ALA A 81 0.01 -7.54 0.77
C ALA A 81 0.11 -8.51 1.96
N LYS A 82 0.27 -9.81 1.68
CA LYS A 82 0.52 -10.83 2.71
C LYS A 82 1.78 -10.55 3.49
N GLN A 83 2.88 -10.25 2.80
CA GLN A 83 4.14 -9.91 3.45
C GLN A 83 4.05 -8.59 4.23
N ALA A 84 3.27 -7.64 3.76
CA ALA A 84 2.99 -6.41 4.47
C ALA A 84 2.08 -6.59 5.70
N GLY A 85 1.48 -7.78 5.90
CA GLY A 85 0.60 -8.06 7.03
C GLY A 85 -0.77 -7.40 6.92
N LEU A 86 -1.28 -7.24 5.71
CA LEU A 86 -2.65 -6.79 5.43
C LEU A 86 -3.59 -7.99 5.30
N TYR A 87 -4.87 -7.79 5.59
CA TYR A 87 -5.93 -8.68 5.15
C TYR A 87 -6.06 -8.61 3.64
N ILE A 88 -6.22 -9.77 2.99
CA ILE A 88 -6.16 -9.87 1.54
C ILE A 88 -7.51 -10.32 1.03
N ASN A 89 -8.07 -9.54 0.12
CA ASN A 89 -9.33 -9.81 -0.54
C ASN A 89 -9.14 -9.67 -2.04
N GLY A 90 -10.14 -10.09 -2.80
CA GLY A 90 -10.15 -9.93 -4.24
C GLY A 90 -11.50 -9.46 -4.75
N TYR A 91 -11.55 -9.07 -6.02
CA TYR A 91 -12.80 -8.81 -6.72
C TYR A 91 -12.75 -9.32 -8.16
N HIS A 92 -13.93 -9.59 -8.69
CA HIS A 92 -14.15 -9.97 -10.07
C HIS A 92 -15.09 -8.99 -10.74
N PHE A 93 -14.66 -8.42 -11.86
CA PHE A 93 -15.48 -7.49 -12.64
C PHE A 93 -16.44 -8.30 -13.53
N LEU A 94 -17.72 -8.25 -13.22
CA LEU A 94 -18.76 -9.08 -13.80
C LEU A 94 -19.22 -8.55 -15.16
N HIS A 95 -19.34 -9.43 -16.15
CA HIS A 95 -19.95 -9.14 -17.45
C HIS A 95 -21.36 -9.73 -17.59
N ALA A 96 -21.63 -10.80 -16.85
CA ALA A 96 -22.89 -11.54 -17.00
C ALA A 96 -24.12 -10.72 -16.61
N THR A 97 -25.23 -11.00 -17.29
CA THR A 97 -26.57 -10.51 -17.00
C THR A 97 -27.57 -11.64 -16.77
N THR A 98 -27.08 -12.87 -16.70
CA THR A 98 -27.89 -14.08 -16.45
C THR A 98 -27.29 -14.89 -15.32
N VAL A 99 -28.12 -15.64 -14.61
CA VAL A 99 -27.70 -16.57 -13.55
C VAL A 99 -26.65 -17.57 -14.05
N ALA A 100 -26.88 -18.18 -15.21
CA ALA A 100 -25.93 -19.15 -15.76
C ALA A 100 -24.59 -18.52 -16.12
N GLY A 101 -24.58 -17.31 -16.67
CA GLY A 101 -23.36 -16.56 -16.95
C GLY A 101 -22.60 -16.20 -15.66
N ALA A 102 -23.33 -15.76 -14.62
CA ALA A 102 -22.73 -15.44 -13.32
C ALA A 102 -22.04 -16.64 -12.68
N ILE A 103 -22.63 -17.82 -12.75
CA ILE A 103 -22.01 -19.06 -12.26
C ILE A 103 -20.71 -19.37 -13.03
N GLN A 104 -20.71 -19.23 -14.36
CA GLN A 104 -19.50 -19.45 -15.19
C GLN A 104 -18.39 -18.45 -14.85
N GLU A 105 -18.73 -17.20 -14.64
CA GLU A 105 -17.76 -16.16 -14.24
C GLU A 105 -17.26 -16.39 -12.82
N ALA A 106 -18.11 -16.83 -11.89
CA ALA A 106 -17.73 -17.19 -10.52
C ALA A 106 -16.75 -18.37 -10.50
N ASP A 107 -17.01 -19.43 -11.28
CA ASP A 107 -16.07 -20.56 -11.44
C ASP A 107 -14.71 -20.10 -11.96
N TYR A 108 -14.71 -19.22 -12.95
CA TYR A 108 -13.48 -18.63 -13.48
C TYR A 108 -12.76 -17.79 -12.43
N ALA A 109 -13.47 -16.91 -11.72
CA ALA A 109 -12.93 -16.05 -10.65
C ALA A 109 -12.30 -16.88 -9.52
N VAL A 110 -13.00 -17.93 -9.06
CA VAL A 110 -12.51 -18.85 -8.04
C VAL A 110 -11.25 -19.59 -8.51
N LYS A 111 -11.24 -20.04 -9.76
CA LYS A 111 -10.05 -20.71 -10.35
C LYS A 111 -8.84 -19.77 -10.34
N MET A 112 -9.01 -18.52 -10.75
CA MET A 112 -7.92 -17.53 -10.78
C MET A 112 -7.50 -17.14 -9.36
N ALA A 113 -8.44 -16.87 -8.46
CA ALA A 113 -8.17 -16.55 -7.06
C ALA A 113 -7.32 -17.63 -6.37
N LYS A 114 -7.68 -18.91 -6.56
CA LYS A 114 -6.89 -20.05 -6.05
C LYS A 114 -5.50 -20.11 -6.67
N ALA A 115 -5.38 -19.89 -7.99
CA ALA A 115 -4.10 -19.89 -8.68
C ALA A 115 -3.17 -18.75 -8.20
N ASP A 116 -3.73 -17.61 -7.80
CA ASP A 116 -2.97 -16.46 -7.30
C ASP A 116 -2.65 -16.55 -5.82
N GLY A 117 -3.26 -17.50 -5.11
CA GLY A 117 -3.02 -17.71 -3.69
C GLY A 117 -3.85 -16.81 -2.79
N LEU A 118 -5.05 -16.39 -3.23
CA LEU A 118 -6.02 -15.72 -2.37
C LEU A 118 -6.32 -16.63 -1.17
N PRO A 119 -6.19 -16.15 0.09
CA PRO A 119 -6.39 -17.00 1.27
C PRO A 119 -7.82 -17.51 1.38
N THR A 120 -7.98 -18.76 1.86
CA THR A 120 -9.30 -19.28 2.23
C THR A 120 -9.94 -18.36 3.28
N GLY A 121 -11.25 -18.12 3.16
CA GLY A 121 -11.96 -17.17 4.02
C GLY A 121 -11.78 -15.70 3.67
N ALA A 122 -10.97 -15.36 2.65
CA ALA A 122 -10.95 -14.02 2.08
C ALA A 122 -12.31 -13.66 1.45
N VAL A 123 -12.52 -12.38 1.18
CA VAL A 123 -13.63 -11.93 0.33
C VAL A 123 -13.20 -12.00 -1.12
N LEU A 124 -14.06 -12.54 -1.99
CA LEU A 124 -14.00 -12.39 -3.44
C LEU A 124 -15.31 -11.71 -3.87
N ALA A 125 -15.26 -10.38 -3.97
CA ALA A 125 -16.43 -9.57 -4.28
C ALA A 125 -16.82 -9.66 -5.76
N VAL A 126 -18.12 -9.53 -6.05
CA VAL A 126 -18.62 -9.31 -7.40
C VAL A 126 -18.77 -7.81 -7.66
N ASP A 127 -18.09 -7.33 -8.68
CA ASP A 127 -18.09 -5.94 -9.10
C ASP A 127 -19.05 -5.74 -10.28
N ILE A 128 -20.11 -4.96 -10.06
CA ILE A 128 -21.23 -4.73 -11.01
C ILE A 128 -21.29 -3.24 -11.33
N GLU A 129 -20.77 -2.85 -12.50
CA GLU A 129 -20.67 -1.44 -12.87
C GLU A 129 -21.07 -1.11 -14.31
N PHE A 130 -21.29 -2.09 -15.19
CA PHE A 130 -21.68 -1.76 -16.55
C PHE A 130 -23.04 -1.07 -16.61
N PRO A 131 -23.19 -0.01 -17.40
CA PRO A 131 -24.46 0.72 -17.53
C PRO A 131 -25.67 -0.19 -17.87
N TYR A 132 -25.46 -1.22 -18.68
CA TYR A 132 -26.52 -2.16 -19.03
C TYR A 132 -26.95 -3.05 -17.86
N GLN A 133 -26.04 -3.40 -16.95
CA GLN A 133 -26.34 -4.13 -15.71
C GLN A 133 -27.06 -3.22 -14.72
N LEU A 134 -26.53 -2.00 -14.52
CA LEU A 134 -27.15 -1.03 -13.61
C LEU A 134 -28.58 -0.66 -14.04
N ALA A 135 -28.83 -0.59 -15.35
CA ALA A 135 -30.19 -0.37 -15.89
C ALA A 135 -31.17 -1.52 -15.62
N MET A 136 -30.68 -2.72 -15.30
CA MET A 136 -31.53 -3.84 -14.89
C MET A 136 -32.07 -3.69 -13.46
N GLY A 137 -31.37 -2.92 -12.60
CA GLY A 137 -31.76 -2.70 -11.21
C GLY A 137 -31.96 -4.03 -10.47
N SER A 138 -33.03 -4.19 -9.74
CA SER A 138 -33.30 -5.40 -8.92
C SER A 138 -33.32 -6.73 -9.71
N ARG A 139 -33.39 -6.70 -11.04
CA ARG A 139 -33.25 -7.93 -11.85
C ARG A 139 -31.84 -8.50 -11.81
N MET A 140 -30.83 -7.68 -11.46
CA MET A 140 -29.46 -8.15 -11.26
C MET A 140 -29.28 -8.90 -9.95
N GLN A 141 -30.18 -8.76 -8.97
CA GLN A 141 -30.04 -9.42 -7.65
C GLN A 141 -29.86 -10.95 -7.76
N ALA A 142 -30.67 -11.60 -8.62
CA ALA A 142 -30.52 -13.03 -8.85
C ALA A 142 -29.17 -13.40 -9.49
N VAL A 143 -28.62 -12.53 -10.32
CA VAL A 143 -27.32 -12.70 -10.97
C VAL A 143 -26.19 -12.54 -9.94
N ALA A 144 -26.25 -11.48 -9.14
CA ALA A 144 -25.31 -11.26 -8.04
C ALA A 144 -25.34 -12.42 -7.02
N THR A 145 -26.53 -12.80 -6.55
CA THR A 145 -26.71 -13.94 -5.64
C THR A 145 -26.12 -15.24 -6.20
N ALA A 146 -26.29 -15.48 -7.50
CA ALA A 146 -25.76 -16.70 -8.14
C ALA A 146 -24.22 -16.71 -8.15
N PHE A 147 -23.61 -15.58 -8.46
CA PHE A 147 -22.15 -15.42 -8.39
C PHE A 147 -21.63 -15.65 -6.97
N GLU A 148 -22.19 -14.98 -5.99
CA GLU A 148 -21.79 -15.05 -4.59
C GLU A 148 -21.92 -16.46 -4.03
N ASN A 149 -23.05 -17.12 -4.27
CA ASN A 149 -23.27 -18.51 -3.84
C ASN A 149 -22.25 -19.46 -4.47
N GLU A 150 -21.90 -19.27 -5.73
CA GLU A 150 -20.92 -20.10 -6.41
C GLU A 150 -19.50 -19.84 -5.88
N VAL A 151 -19.13 -18.60 -5.63
CA VAL A 151 -17.86 -18.21 -4.97
C VAL A 151 -17.73 -18.88 -3.60
N MET A 152 -18.79 -18.88 -2.79
CA MET A 152 -18.81 -19.54 -1.49
C MET A 152 -18.70 -21.05 -1.63
N ARG A 153 -19.48 -21.65 -2.53
CA ARG A 153 -19.55 -23.12 -2.75
C ARG A 153 -18.25 -23.68 -3.29
N ALA A 154 -17.72 -23.07 -4.37
CA ALA A 154 -16.57 -23.59 -5.11
C ALA A 154 -15.23 -23.09 -4.55
N GLY A 155 -15.22 -21.90 -3.94
CA GLY A 155 -14.02 -21.22 -3.49
C GLY A 155 -13.75 -21.35 -2.01
N GLY A 156 -14.80 -21.43 -1.17
CA GLY A 156 -14.68 -21.26 0.27
C GLY A 156 -14.34 -19.80 0.65
N TYR A 157 -14.61 -18.86 -0.27
CA TYR A 157 -14.48 -17.44 -0.02
C TYR A 157 -15.79 -16.84 0.48
N ARG A 158 -15.72 -15.76 1.22
CA ARG A 158 -16.89 -14.89 1.45
C ARG A 158 -17.12 -14.06 0.19
N SER A 159 -18.35 -13.60 -0.04
CA SER A 159 -18.63 -12.76 -1.19
C SER A 159 -19.64 -11.67 -0.82
N THR A 160 -19.60 -10.58 -1.53
CA THR A 160 -20.52 -9.43 -1.45
C THR A 160 -20.49 -8.68 -2.77
N THR A 161 -21.52 -7.89 -3.04
CA THR A 161 -21.57 -7.03 -4.21
C THR A 161 -20.84 -5.71 -3.98
N TYR A 162 -19.93 -5.34 -4.92
CA TYR A 162 -19.45 -3.97 -5.08
C TYR A 162 -20.22 -3.31 -6.23
N THR A 163 -20.65 -2.06 -6.01
CA THR A 163 -21.28 -1.21 -7.02
C THR A 163 -21.33 0.26 -6.58
N GLY A 164 -21.70 1.15 -7.49
CA GLY A 164 -21.99 2.55 -7.13
C GLY A 164 -23.18 2.65 -6.18
N GLY A 165 -23.12 3.48 -5.15
CA GLY A 165 -24.16 3.59 -4.13
C GLY A 165 -25.54 3.98 -4.66
N TYR A 166 -25.59 4.77 -5.73
CA TYR A 166 -26.87 5.07 -6.42
C TYR A 166 -27.47 3.89 -7.16
N SER A 167 -26.72 2.83 -7.34
CA SER A 167 -27.10 1.61 -8.04
C SER A 167 -27.22 0.40 -7.11
N SER A 168 -27.25 0.61 -5.80
CA SER A 168 -27.30 -0.45 -4.78
C SER A 168 -28.45 -1.43 -4.93
N SER A 169 -29.49 -1.10 -5.73
CA SER A 169 -30.59 -2.01 -6.07
C SER A 169 -30.16 -3.26 -6.85
N VAL A 170 -28.92 -3.30 -7.41
CA VAL A 170 -28.38 -4.50 -8.06
C VAL A 170 -27.87 -5.54 -7.08
N SER A 171 -27.53 -5.12 -5.85
CA SER A 171 -27.11 -6.04 -4.77
C SER A 171 -28.28 -6.87 -4.28
N PRO A 172 -28.07 -8.10 -3.81
CA PRO A 172 -29.11 -8.93 -3.22
C PRO A 172 -29.88 -8.21 -2.11
N ALA A 173 -31.19 -8.40 -2.05
CA ALA A 173 -32.04 -7.71 -1.10
C ALA A 173 -31.69 -8.08 0.36
N GLY A 174 -31.41 -7.05 1.18
CA GLY A 174 -31.06 -7.24 2.60
C GLY A 174 -29.60 -7.61 2.86
N GLU A 175 -28.81 -7.74 1.82
CA GLU A 175 -27.37 -7.90 1.95
C GLU A 175 -26.70 -6.57 2.29
N LYS A 176 -25.64 -6.63 3.09
CA LYS A 176 -24.69 -5.54 3.21
C LYS A 176 -23.72 -5.60 2.02
N ALA A 177 -23.52 -4.46 1.38
CA ALA A 177 -22.67 -4.36 0.18
C ALA A 177 -21.38 -3.58 0.45
N TRP A 178 -20.52 -3.48 -0.56
CA TRP A 178 -19.41 -2.55 -0.64
C TRP A 178 -19.76 -1.48 -1.67
N LEU A 179 -20.05 -0.27 -1.20
CA LEU A 179 -20.66 0.77 -2.05
C LEU A 179 -19.69 1.93 -2.31
N ALA A 180 -19.66 2.39 -3.57
CA ALA A 180 -18.84 3.50 -4.00
C ALA A 180 -19.67 4.79 -4.19
N GLN A 181 -19.18 5.88 -3.62
CA GLN A 181 -19.68 7.23 -3.93
C GLN A 181 -18.61 8.25 -3.56
N TYR A 182 -18.34 9.19 -4.45
CA TYR A 182 -17.27 10.19 -4.32
C TYR A 182 -17.84 11.59 -4.13
N PRO A 183 -18.26 11.99 -2.92
CA PRO A 183 -18.74 13.34 -2.65
C PRO A 183 -17.62 14.36 -2.86
N TYR A 184 -18.00 15.56 -3.31
CA TYR A 184 -17.04 16.65 -3.52
C TYR A 184 -16.37 17.11 -2.20
N VAL A 185 -17.11 17.03 -1.09
CA VAL A 185 -16.61 17.37 0.25
C VAL A 185 -16.81 16.18 1.16
N VAL A 186 -15.74 15.75 1.81
CA VAL A 186 -15.72 14.69 2.83
C VAL A 186 -14.90 15.13 4.03
N SER A 187 -15.18 14.55 5.19
CA SER A 187 -14.42 14.74 6.43
C SER A 187 -14.34 13.43 7.21
N SER A 188 -13.61 13.39 8.31
CA SER A 188 -13.56 12.24 9.22
C SER A 188 -14.93 11.89 9.82
N ALA A 189 -15.87 12.84 9.85
CA ALA A 189 -17.25 12.60 10.29
C ALA A 189 -18.17 12.04 9.19
N SER A 190 -17.70 11.99 7.94
CA SER A 190 -18.51 11.47 6.83
C SER A 190 -18.68 9.96 6.93
N GLN A 191 -19.92 9.48 6.86
CA GLN A 191 -20.26 8.07 7.05
C GLN A 191 -21.41 7.66 6.11
N LEU A 192 -21.19 7.79 4.80
CA LEU A 192 -22.18 7.28 3.84
C LEU A 192 -22.20 5.74 3.90
N TYR A 193 -23.39 5.16 3.70
CA TYR A 193 -23.59 3.69 3.65
C TYR A 193 -23.08 2.95 4.90
N ASN A 194 -23.20 3.55 6.09
CA ASN A 194 -22.70 2.99 7.34
C ASN A 194 -23.44 1.74 7.83
N GLN A 195 -24.49 1.32 7.13
CA GLN A 195 -25.18 0.04 7.37
C GLN A 195 -24.62 -1.11 6.51
N ASP A 196 -23.75 -0.79 5.54
CA ASP A 196 -23.09 -1.73 4.64
C ASP A 196 -21.70 -2.12 5.14
N HIS A 197 -20.99 -2.99 4.42
CA HIS A 197 -19.65 -3.42 4.80
C HIS A 197 -18.61 -2.30 4.69
N GLY A 198 -18.74 -1.45 3.68
CA GLY A 198 -17.80 -0.38 3.45
C GLY A 198 -18.24 0.64 2.42
N TRP A 199 -17.67 1.82 2.55
CA TRP A 199 -17.85 2.92 1.62
C TRP A 199 -16.53 3.30 0.94
N GLN A 200 -16.42 3.01 -0.36
CA GLN A 200 -15.32 3.51 -1.19
C GLN A 200 -15.60 5.00 -1.47
N TRP A 201 -14.84 5.87 -0.80
CA TRP A 201 -15.15 7.30 -0.74
C TRP A 201 -14.29 8.14 -1.67
N SER A 202 -13.23 7.58 -2.26
CA SER A 202 -12.38 8.26 -3.23
C SER A 202 -11.72 7.26 -4.17
N SER A 203 -11.57 7.64 -5.44
CA SER A 203 -10.72 6.98 -6.45
C SER A 203 -9.48 7.80 -6.79
N LYS A 204 -9.16 8.82 -5.99
CA LYS A 204 -8.06 9.75 -6.24
C LYS A 204 -7.25 10.03 -4.98
N PHE A 205 -7.32 9.16 -3.99
CA PHE A 205 -6.55 9.33 -2.75
C PHE A 205 -5.06 9.12 -3.00
N LYS A 206 -4.23 9.95 -2.38
CA LYS A 206 -2.76 9.85 -2.48
C LYS A 206 -2.20 9.50 -1.11
N PHE A 207 -1.65 8.33 -0.99
CA PHE A 207 -0.93 7.91 0.23
C PHE A 207 0.39 8.66 0.40
N ALA A 208 1.09 8.87 -0.71
CA ALA A 208 2.28 9.72 -0.82
C ALA A 208 2.31 10.36 -2.22
N SER A 209 3.02 11.46 -2.37
CA SER A 209 3.08 12.20 -3.65
C SER A 209 3.62 11.38 -4.82
N SER A 210 4.40 10.34 -4.53
CA SER A 210 5.08 9.47 -5.51
C SER A 210 4.32 8.19 -5.86
N LEU A 211 3.25 7.82 -5.13
CA LEU A 211 2.54 6.55 -5.33
C LEU A 211 1.36 6.61 -6.30
N GLY A 212 1.07 7.75 -6.92
CA GLY A 212 -0.12 7.88 -7.75
C GLY A 212 -1.42 8.03 -6.94
N THR A 213 -2.54 7.63 -7.52
CA THR A 213 -3.87 7.71 -6.91
C THR A 213 -4.47 6.33 -6.72
N PHE A 214 -5.25 6.18 -5.66
CA PHE A 214 -5.85 4.91 -5.25
C PHE A 214 -7.32 5.06 -4.88
N ASP A 215 -8.03 3.97 -5.06
CA ASP A 215 -9.36 3.75 -4.53
C ASP A 215 -9.24 3.39 -3.05
N VAL A 216 -9.98 4.11 -2.20
CA VAL A 216 -9.90 3.92 -0.74
C VAL A 216 -11.28 3.81 -0.12
N THR A 217 -11.39 2.90 0.85
CA THR A 217 -12.63 2.52 1.51
C THR A 217 -12.53 2.69 3.02
N GLN A 218 -13.57 3.28 3.61
CA GLN A 218 -13.86 3.22 5.04
C GLN A 218 -14.71 1.99 5.32
N LEU A 219 -14.22 1.08 6.16
CA LEU A 219 -14.96 -0.13 6.57
C LEU A 219 -15.84 0.15 7.79
N TYR A 220 -17.00 -0.47 7.85
CA TYR A 220 -17.95 -0.31 8.96
C TYR A 220 -18.10 -1.56 9.81
N ASP A 221 -17.61 -2.69 9.34
CA ASP A 221 -17.54 -3.94 10.09
C ASP A 221 -16.26 -4.71 9.74
N ASP A 222 -16.14 -5.93 10.22
CA ASP A 222 -14.96 -6.78 10.05
C ASP A 222 -15.04 -7.71 8.82
N PHE A 223 -16.02 -7.53 7.93
CA PHE A 223 -16.23 -8.42 6.79
C PHE A 223 -14.98 -8.59 5.92
N PHE A 224 -14.22 -7.53 5.67
CA PHE A 224 -12.99 -7.57 4.89
C PHE A 224 -11.73 -7.84 5.75
N THR A 225 -11.88 -7.93 7.08
CA THR A 225 -10.76 -8.08 8.02
C THR A 225 -10.91 -9.30 8.95
N ALA A 226 -11.93 -10.13 8.77
CA ALA A 226 -12.16 -11.32 9.60
C ALA A 226 -11.69 -12.61 8.90
N SER A 227 -11.32 -13.60 9.73
CA SER A 227 -11.14 -15.02 9.42
C SER A 227 -10.50 -15.35 8.06
N GLN A 228 -9.23 -15.05 7.92
CA GLN A 228 -8.39 -15.59 6.86
C GLN A 228 -7.36 -16.52 7.47
N ASP A 229 -6.95 -17.58 6.75
CA ASP A 229 -5.87 -18.48 7.17
C ASP A 229 -4.50 -17.76 7.32
N VAL A 230 -4.45 -16.53 6.90
CA VAL A 230 -3.33 -15.61 7.11
C VAL A 230 -3.74 -14.65 8.22
N VAL A 231 -3.38 -14.96 9.44
CA VAL A 231 -3.37 -13.96 10.50
C VAL A 231 -2.41 -12.87 10.02
N PRO A 232 -2.87 -11.63 9.74
CA PRO A 232 -1.94 -10.54 9.63
C PRO A 232 -1.11 -10.59 10.89
N ASN A 233 0.19 -10.46 10.78
CA ASN A 233 1.02 -10.28 11.96
C ASN A 233 0.47 -9.05 12.70
N GLN A 234 -0.54 -9.26 13.53
CA GLN A 234 -0.84 -8.29 14.58
C GLN A 234 0.51 -8.02 15.24
N PRO A 235 0.88 -6.77 15.51
CA PRO A 235 2.04 -6.53 16.31
C PRO A 235 1.84 -7.36 17.57
N LYS A 236 2.51 -8.51 17.66
CA LYS A 236 2.64 -9.20 18.93
C LYS A 236 3.07 -8.12 19.89
N GLN A 237 2.26 -7.92 20.92
CA GLN A 237 2.68 -7.16 22.09
C GLN A 237 4.19 -7.35 22.28
N PRO A 238 5.00 -6.29 22.36
CA PRO A 238 6.42 -6.39 22.15
C PRO A 238 6.97 -7.56 22.95
N ALA A 239 7.41 -8.60 22.27
CA ALA A 239 8.31 -9.57 22.88
C ALA A 239 9.44 -8.73 23.47
N LYS A 240 9.80 -8.99 24.74
CA LYS A 240 10.93 -8.35 25.39
C LYS A 240 12.03 -8.12 24.37
N PRO A 241 12.61 -6.92 24.29
CA PRO A 241 13.55 -6.58 23.24
C PRO A 241 14.62 -7.65 23.17
N VAL A 242 14.61 -8.44 22.09
CA VAL A 242 15.81 -9.13 21.65
C VAL A 242 16.74 -7.98 21.31
N LYS A 243 17.82 -7.84 22.07
CA LYS A 243 18.86 -6.85 21.78
C LYS A 243 19.16 -6.94 20.28
N PRO A 244 18.95 -5.87 19.50
CA PRO A 244 19.41 -5.86 18.13
C PRO A 244 20.92 -6.04 18.21
N ASN A 245 21.45 -6.96 17.44
CA ASN A 245 22.88 -7.30 17.51
C ASN A 245 23.80 -6.17 17.04
N ASN A 246 23.30 -4.97 16.80
CA ASN A 246 24.08 -3.78 16.45
C ASN A 246 23.40 -2.51 16.88
N GLY A 247 22.98 -2.23 18.04
CA GLY A 247 22.63 -0.96 18.69
C GLY A 247 22.38 0.33 17.85
N ALA A 248 22.41 0.22 16.54
CA ALA A 248 22.45 1.32 15.60
C ALA A 248 21.07 1.80 15.10
N SER A 249 20.03 0.95 15.13
CA SER A 249 18.78 1.28 14.45
C SER A 249 18.00 2.44 15.10
N SER A 250 17.87 2.45 16.40
CA SER A 250 17.19 3.55 17.10
C SER A 250 18.02 4.83 17.08
N TYR A 251 19.34 4.71 17.14
CA TYR A 251 20.25 5.86 17.01
C TYR A 251 20.19 6.44 15.59
N ALA A 252 20.30 5.61 14.56
CA ALA A 252 20.21 6.06 13.18
C ALA A 252 18.90 6.79 12.91
N ILE A 253 17.77 6.22 13.32
CA ILE A 253 16.44 6.82 13.17
C ILE A 253 16.37 8.18 13.89
N SER A 254 16.92 8.28 15.10
CA SER A 254 16.95 9.55 15.83
C SER A 254 17.77 10.61 15.10
N GLN A 255 18.90 10.25 14.49
CA GLN A 255 19.72 11.18 13.71
C GLN A 255 18.96 11.72 12.50
N PHE A 256 18.30 10.86 11.72
CA PHE A 256 17.51 11.32 10.58
C PHE A 256 16.34 12.22 11.00
N ARG A 257 15.63 11.88 12.07
CA ARG A 257 14.54 12.71 12.61
C ARG A 257 15.04 14.08 13.07
N ASN A 258 16.18 14.14 13.73
CA ASN A 258 16.79 15.38 14.16
C ASN A 258 17.20 16.30 12.99
N HIS A 259 17.46 15.73 11.82
CA HIS A 259 17.76 16.46 10.58
C HIS A 259 16.56 16.60 9.63
N GLY A 260 15.33 16.53 10.14
CA GLY A 260 14.11 16.71 9.36
C GLY A 260 13.86 15.56 8.38
N ASN A 261 14.22 14.33 8.75
CA ASN A 261 14.09 13.13 7.93
C ASN A 261 14.84 13.21 6.58
N ARG A 262 15.95 13.92 6.52
CA ARG A 262 16.76 14.04 5.31
C ARG A 262 17.91 13.03 5.31
N PHE A 263 18.25 12.56 4.14
CA PHE A 263 19.41 11.68 3.93
C PHE A 263 20.27 12.17 2.78
N THR A 264 21.54 11.73 2.80
CA THR A 264 22.45 11.81 1.66
C THR A 264 23.29 10.55 1.63
N ALA A 265 23.37 9.88 0.47
CA ALA A 265 24.16 8.68 0.28
C ALA A 265 25.47 9.04 -0.43
N TYR A 266 26.58 8.90 0.27
CA TYR A 266 27.92 9.22 -0.26
C TYR A 266 28.76 8.00 -0.57
N LYS A 267 28.49 6.88 0.11
CA LYS A 267 29.34 5.70 0.02
C LYS A 267 29.16 4.98 -1.29
N SER A 268 30.23 4.35 -1.73
CA SER A 268 30.18 3.23 -2.67
C SER A 268 30.05 1.91 -1.91
N PHE A 269 29.49 0.91 -2.56
CA PHE A 269 29.28 -0.43 -2.02
C PHE A 269 29.52 -1.49 -3.10
N LYS A 270 29.76 -2.73 -2.69
CA LYS A 270 29.91 -3.86 -3.60
C LYS A 270 28.60 -4.60 -3.75
N ILE A 271 28.27 -5.00 -4.96
CA ILE A 271 27.10 -5.86 -5.23
C ILE A 271 27.41 -7.29 -4.78
N ASP A 272 26.63 -7.82 -3.84
CA ASP A 272 26.71 -9.19 -3.35
C ASP A 272 25.76 -10.14 -4.10
N LYS A 273 24.67 -9.60 -4.63
CA LYS A 273 23.66 -10.33 -5.39
C LYS A 273 23.02 -9.41 -6.43
N ILE A 274 22.65 -9.98 -7.57
CA ILE A 274 21.83 -9.34 -8.59
C ILE A 274 20.60 -10.25 -8.82
N ALA A 275 19.42 -9.65 -8.87
CA ALA A 275 18.19 -10.36 -9.18
C ALA A 275 17.27 -9.49 -10.04
N PHE A 276 16.47 -10.15 -10.86
CA PHE A 276 15.38 -9.50 -11.59
C PHE A 276 14.12 -9.63 -10.74
N VAL A 277 13.64 -8.52 -10.18
CA VAL A 277 12.52 -8.47 -9.24
C VAL A 277 11.60 -7.31 -9.64
N ASN A 278 10.30 -7.58 -9.69
CA ASN A 278 9.29 -6.57 -10.02
C ASN A 278 9.57 -5.83 -11.35
N GLY A 279 9.95 -6.59 -12.38
CA GLY A 279 10.18 -6.03 -13.72
C GLY A 279 11.48 -5.26 -13.91
N MET A 280 12.38 -5.23 -12.91
CA MET A 280 13.64 -4.50 -12.98
C MET A 280 14.81 -5.31 -12.41
N TRP A 281 16.02 -5.04 -12.89
CA TRP A 281 17.24 -5.56 -12.31
C TRP A 281 17.61 -4.77 -11.05
N GLN A 282 17.83 -5.49 -9.96
CA GLN A 282 18.19 -4.93 -8.66
C GLN A 282 19.52 -5.50 -8.19
N GLY A 283 20.33 -4.61 -7.58
CA GLY A 283 21.56 -4.95 -6.91
C GLY A 283 21.39 -4.93 -5.40
N TYR A 284 21.98 -5.89 -4.72
CA TYR A 284 21.90 -6.08 -3.27
C TYR A 284 23.29 -6.03 -2.67
N ASP A 285 23.39 -5.47 -1.48
CA ASP A 285 24.48 -5.68 -0.57
C ASP A 285 23.96 -5.76 0.88
N ASN A 286 24.79 -6.29 1.78
CA ASN A 286 24.37 -6.54 3.16
C ASN A 286 24.30 -5.28 4.04
N GLU A 287 24.95 -4.21 3.66
CA GLU A 287 25.04 -2.99 4.46
C GLU A 287 24.10 -1.90 3.92
N PHE A 288 24.05 -1.75 2.60
CA PHE A 288 23.46 -0.59 1.95
C PHE A 288 22.07 -0.84 1.38
N ALA A 289 21.90 -1.97 0.73
CA ALA A 289 20.73 -2.26 -0.07
C ALA A 289 20.22 -3.68 0.14
N GLY A 290 19.23 -3.84 0.98
CA GLY A 290 18.50 -5.09 1.04
C GLY A 290 18.76 -5.98 2.21
N GLY A 291 19.52 -5.59 3.18
CA GLY A 291 19.59 -6.44 4.34
C GLY A 291 20.58 -6.07 5.42
N THR A 292 20.28 -6.51 6.60
CA THR A 292 21.18 -6.58 7.72
C THR A 292 21.51 -8.04 7.98
N ASN A 293 22.79 -8.34 8.27
CA ASN A 293 23.25 -9.67 8.67
C ASN A 293 23.02 -10.81 7.64
N GLY A 294 23.18 -10.53 6.37
CA GLY A 294 23.05 -11.54 5.32
C GLY A 294 21.63 -11.97 5.01
N SER A 295 20.61 -11.33 5.59
CA SER A 295 19.23 -11.57 5.21
C SER A 295 18.80 -10.54 4.16
N TRP A 296 18.51 -11.01 2.97
CA TRP A 296 17.98 -10.21 1.86
C TRP A 296 16.48 -9.91 2.06
N THR A 297 16.16 -9.29 3.20
CA THR A 297 14.77 -9.05 3.62
C THR A 297 14.14 -7.83 2.99
N LEU A 298 14.96 -6.92 2.45
CA LEU A 298 14.52 -5.73 1.74
C LEU A 298 14.73 -5.92 0.23
N ASN A 299 13.99 -5.16 -0.58
CA ASN A 299 14.27 -5.06 -2.00
C ASN A 299 15.67 -4.48 -2.23
N GLY A 300 16.34 -4.92 -3.27
CA GLY A 300 17.59 -4.32 -3.69
C GLY A 300 17.39 -2.94 -4.30
N LEU A 301 18.48 -2.25 -4.59
CA LEU A 301 18.44 -0.99 -5.32
C LEU A 301 18.32 -1.26 -6.83
N PRO A 302 17.40 -0.59 -7.55
CA PRO A 302 17.35 -0.67 -8.99
C PRO A 302 18.72 -0.34 -9.61
N LEU A 303 19.26 -1.21 -10.45
CA LEU A 303 20.58 -0.97 -11.10
C LEU A 303 20.59 0.32 -11.91
N ALA A 304 19.45 0.74 -12.43
CA ALA A 304 19.30 1.99 -13.16
C ALA A 304 19.60 3.24 -12.31
N MET A 305 19.47 3.14 -10.97
CA MET A 305 19.80 4.20 -10.01
C MET A 305 21.29 4.24 -9.63
N LEU A 306 22.08 3.31 -10.15
CA LEU A 306 23.47 3.11 -9.72
C LEU A 306 24.45 3.45 -10.83
N ASP A 307 25.58 4.05 -10.45
CA ASP A 307 26.76 4.18 -11.28
C ASP A 307 27.71 3.02 -10.97
N ASN A 308 28.11 2.29 -12.01
CA ASN A 308 29.08 1.20 -11.88
C ASN A 308 30.51 1.77 -11.97
N LEU A 309 31.19 1.83 -10.82
CA LEU A 309 32.54 2.37 -10.71
C LEU A 309 33.65 1.39 -11.17
N THR A 310 33.32 0.10 -11.29
CA THR A 310 34.26 -0.94 -11.73
C THR A 310 34.32 -1.04 -13.25
N ARG A 311 33.16 -1.05 -13.91
CA ARG A 311 33.05 -1.34 -15.37
C ARG A 311 32.52 -0.18 -16.19
N GLY A 312 32.04 0.89 -15.54
CA GLY A 312 31.28 1.98 -16.19
C GLY A 312 29.84 1.58 -16.49
N ASN A 313 29.00 2.58 -16.77
CA ASN A 313 27.56 2.42 -16.89
C ASN A 313 27.11 1.75 -18.21
N SER A 314 28.02 1.61 -19.19
CA SER A 314 27.74 0.98 -20.49
C SER A 314 27.92 -0.52 -20.46
N ALA A 315 28.59 -1.06 -19.43
CA ALA A 315 28.82 -2.51 -19.30
C ALA A 315 27.78 -3.15 -18.40
N PRO A 316 27.47 -4.46 -18.59
CA PRO A 316 26.63 -5.19 -17.67
C PRO A 316 27.22 -5.20 -16.26
N THR A 317 26.37 -5.03 -15.25
CA THR A 317 26.77 -5.10 -13.83
C THR A 317 26.91 -6.58 -13.42
N HIS A 318 27.98 -6.88 -12.70
CA HIS A 318 28.24 -8.21 -12.14
C HIS A 318 28.34 -8.16 -10.61
N VAL A 319 28.13 -9.30 -9.98
CA VAL A 319 28.42 -9.49 -8.55
C VAL A 319 29.90 -9.15 -8.29
N GLY A 320 30.18 -8.41 -7.25
CA GLY A 320 31.50 -7.91 -6.91
C GLY A 320 31.84 -6.52 -7.48
N ASP A 321 31.04 -5.99 -8.40
CA ASP A 321 31.22 -4.61 -8.89
C ASP A 321 30.98 -3.60 -7.78
N THR A 322 31.76 -2.54 -7.78
CA THR A 322 31.59 -1.39 -6.88
C THR A 322 30.62 -0.41 -7.50
N MET A 323 29.59 -0.07 -6.76
CA MET A 323 28.50 0.81 -7.20
C MET A 323 28.43 2.06 -6.33
N LYS A 324 27.84 3.10 -6.88
CA LYS A 324 27.46 4.33 -6.16
C LYS A 324 26.08 4.76 -6.60
N ILE A 325 25.30 5.32 -5.68
CA ILE A 325 23.97 5.87 -6.04
C ILE A 325 24.19 7.13 -6.91
N LYS A 326 23.53 7.17 -8.06
CA LYS A 326 23.60 8.30 -8.98
C LYS A 326 23.18 9.61 -8.31
N SER A 327 23.80 10.69 -8.76
CA SER A 327 23.33 12.04 -8.46
C SER A 327 21.86 12.18 -8.88
N GLY A 328 20.99 12.62 -8.02
CA GLY A 328 19.53 12.65 -8.24
C GLY A 328 18.77 11.63 -7.39
N PHE A 329 19.36 10.47 -7.10
CA PHE A 329 18.80 9.47 -6.20
C PHE A 329 19.55 9.39 -4.85
N ASN A 330 20.67 10.10 -4.73
CA ASN A 330 21.57 10.02 -3.58
C ASN A 330 21.20 10.96 -2.42
N ARG A 331 20.09 11.67 -2.51
CA ARG A 331 19.59 12.56 -1.45
C ARG A 331 18.09 12.69 -1.53
N GLY A 332 17.43 12.92 -0.40
CA GLY A 332 15.99 13.10 -0.34
C GLY A 332 15.46 13.18 1.07
N THR A 333 14.14 13.07 1.18
CA THR A 333 13.41 12.98 2.44
C THR A 333 13.01 11.53 2.66
N ILE A 334 13.15 11.05 3.88
CA ILE A 334 12.74 9.70 4.27
C ILE A 334 11.24 9.68 4.49
N ASP A 335 10.56 8.78 3.81
CA ASP A 335 9.11 8.58 3.89
C ASP A 335 8.74 7.50 4.93
N ALA A 336 9.62 6.54 5.17
CA ALA A 336 9.34 5.44 6.08
C ALA A 336 10.58 4.93 6.82
N TYR A 337 10.36 4.31 7.98
CA TYR A 337 11.39 3.62 8.76
C TYR A 337 10.97 2.17 9.02
N ASP A 338 11.88 1.24 8.82
CA ASP A 338 11.71 -0.14 9.28
C ASP A 338 12.73 -0.47 10.38
N THR A 339 12.27 -0.51 11.62
CA THR A 339 13.11 -0.79 12.78
C THR A 339 13.60 -2.22 12.85
N LYS A 340 12.95 -3.16 12.16
CA LYS A 340 13.34 -4.58 12.16
C LYS A 340 14.54 -4.83 11.27
N SER A 341 14.54 -4.21 10.09
CA SER A 341 15.61 -4.35 9.10
C SER A 341 16.66 -3.23 9.19
N ASN A 342 16.50 -2.26 10.10
CA ASN A 342 17.30 -1.04 10.16
C ASN A 342 17.24 -0.25 8.83
N GLY A 343 16.07 -0.28 8.18
CA GLY A 343 15.84 0.34 6.88
C GLY A 343 15.29 1.75 6.97
N VAL A 344 15.67 2.60 6.03
CA VAL A 344 15.00 3.85 5.71
C VAL A 344 14.43 3.75 4.30
N GLY A 345 13.16 4.08 4.15
CA GLY A 345 12.41 3.99 2.91
C GLY A 345 12.19 5.36 2.29
N ILE A 346 12.35 5.44 0.99
CA ILE A 346 12.10 6.62 0.18
C ILE A 346 11.16 6.20 -0.95
N ILE A 347 10.10 6.96 -1.16
CA ILE A 347 9.19 6.73 -2.27
C ILE A 347 9.70 7.48 -3.49
N ASP A 348 10.17 6.74 -4.49
CA ASP A 348 10.56 7.26 -5.78
C ASP A 348 9.44 7.10 -6.79
N GLY A 349 9.15 8.16 -7.58
CA GLY A 349 8.04 8.16 -8.53
C GLY A 349 8.18 7.17 -9.70
N GLN A 350 9.39 6.69 -9.97
CA GLN A 350 9.68 5.72 -11.03
C GLN A 350 9.81 4.29 -10.51
N TYR A 351 10.36 4.13 -9.30
CA TYR A 351 10.77 2.83 -8.76
C TYR A 351 9.94 2.40 -7.53
N GLY A 352 9.00 3.23 -7.08
CA GLY A 352 8.22 2.97 -5.88
C GLY A 352 9.03 3.13 -4.59
N MET A 353 8.71 2.33 -3.57
CA MET A 353 9.42 2.39 -2.29
C MET A 353 10.80 1.74 -2.40
N ILE A 354 11.83 2.55 -2.21
CA ILE A 354 13.24 2.13 -2.18
C ILE A 354 13.71 2.09 -0.73
N TRP A 355 14.31 0.97 -0.32
CA TRP A 355 14.86 0.78 1.02
C TRP A 355 16.37 0.82 1.04
N TYR A 356 16.93 1.60 1.95
CA TYR A 356 18.35 1.72 2.21
C TYR A 356 18.68 1.27 3.63
N GLY A 357 19.83 0.66 3.83
CA GLY A 357 20.33 0.43 5.18
C GLY A 357 20.64 1.76 5.88
N ALA A 358 19.99 2.02 7.02
CA ALA A 358 20.14 3.29 7.72
C ALA A 358 21.60 3.62 8.06
N ASN A 359 22.41 2.63 8.44
CA ASN A 359 23.83 2.82 8.78
C ASN A 359 24.68 3.26 7.58
N ALA A 360 24.30 2.88 6.38
CA ALA A 360 25.01 3.25 5.16
C ALA A 360 24.78 4.71 4.76
N LEU A 361 23.69 5.30 5.22
CA LEU A 361 23.29 6.68 4.92
C LEU A 361 23.77 7.69 5.97
N LEU A 362 24.16 7.24 7.16
CA LEU A 362 24.65 8.16 8.18
C LEU A 362 26.02 8.70 7.81
N ASN A 363 26.16 10.03 7.85
CA ASN A 363 27.45 10.68 7.83
C ASN A 363 28.19 10.35 9.13
N ARG A 364 29.31 9.65 9.02
CA ARG A 364 30.26 9.47 10.11
C ARG A 364 31.31 10.56 10.05
#